data_3da104a3d41f17c5d3f5a024900f5a64
#
_entry.id   3da104a3d41f17c5d3f5a024900f5a64
#
_cell.length_a   1.000
_cell.length_b   1.000
_cell.length_c   1.000
_cell.angle_alpha   90.00
_cell.angle_beta   90.00
_cell.angle_gamma   90.00
#
_symmetry.space_group_name_H-M   'P 1'
#
loop_
_entity.id
_entity.type
_entity.pdbx_description
1 polymer ?
#
loop_
_entity_poly.entity_id
_entity_poly.type
_entity_poly.pdbx_seq_one_letter_code
_entity_poly.pdbx_strand_id
1 'polypeptide(L)'
;MGDAEAAAALNNMSMYLARYYGRRVIILLDEYDTPMQEAYVHGYWAEFTTFVRSLFNATFKTNPYLERAMMTGITRVSKESIFSDLNNLRVVTTTSDLYADCFGFTEKEVFASLDEFGMGDKKDVVKQWYDGFIFGGHRDIYNPWSITNYLKEKKLRPYWADTSSNGLVGKLIRTASPEIKEYMEDLLNGQAVTVNFDEQMVFEQLDYNENAIWSLLLASGYLKAEEVEYRGITLKPWYQLRITNLAVSYTHLTLPTILRVSIS
;
A
#
# COMPACT_ATOMS: atom_id res chain seq x y z
N MET A 1 0.37 32.61 -7.32
CA MET A 1 -0.24 32.01 -6.11
C MET A 1 0.89 31.69 -5.16
N GLY A 2 0.88 32.24 -3.95
CA GLY A 2 1.89 31.93 -2.94
C GLY A 2 1.56 30.62 -2.21
N ASP A 3 2.55 30.02 -1.51
CA ASP A 3 2.37 28.74 -0.82
C ASP A 3 1.24 28.75 0.23
N ALA A 4 1.09 29.84 0.95
CA ALA A 4 0.00 29.99 1.92
C ALA A 4 -1.39 29.99 1.25
N GLU A 5 -1.52 30.61 0.08
CA GLU A 5 -2.76 30.63 -0.69
C GLU A 5 -3.05 29.25 -1.28
N ALA A 6 -2.03 28.55 -1.78
CA ALA A 6 -2.13 27.21 -2.28
C ALA A 6 -2.51 26.20 -1.15
N ALA A 7 -1.92 26.33 0.04
CA ALA A 7 -2.26 25.52 1.20
C ALA A 7 -3.72 25.69 1.67
N ALA A 8 -4.31 26.87 1.46
CA ALA A 8 -5.71 27.14 1.79
C ALA A 8 -6.72 26.73 0.69
N ALA A 9 -6.25 26.28 -0.48
CA ALA A 9 -7.10 26.09 -1.65
C ALA A 9 -8.26 25.11 -1.43
N LEU A 10 -8.00 23.94 -0.81
CA LEU A 10 -9.04 22.94 -0.53
C LEU A 10 -10.05 23.41 0.53
N ASN A 11 -9.61 24.17 1.52
CA ASN A 11 -10.50 24.78 2.50
C ASN A 11 -11.41 25.82 1.82
N ASN A 12 -10.84 26.69 0.98
CA ASN A 12 -11.61 27.70 0.24
C ASN A 12 -12.60 27.05 -0.72
N MET A 13 -12.20 25.99 -1.43
CA MET A 13 -13.12 25.23 -2.29
C MET A 13 -14.26 24.60 -1.46
N SER A 14 -13.95 24.04 -0.31
CA SER A 14 -14.95 23.48 0.61
C SER A 14 -15.97 24.54 1.02
N MET A 15 -15.51 25.75 1.32
CA MET A 15 -16.37 26.89 1.66
C MET A 15 -17.30 27.26 0.50
N TYR A 16 -16.78 27.39 -0.71
CA TYR A 16 -17.58 27.74 -1.90
C TYR A 16 -18.62 26.69 -2.21
N LEU A 17 -18.26 25.41 -2.18
CA LEU A 17 -19.18 24.30 -2.41
C LEU A 17 -20.25 24.22 -1.32
N ALA A 18 -19.86 24.36 -0.05
CA ALA A 18 -20.82 24.34 1.06
C ALA A 18 -21.82 25.49 0.98
N ARG A 19 -21.38 26.70 0.60
CA ARG A 19 -22.28 27.85 0.39
C ARG A 19 -23.23 27.64 -0.79
N TYR A 20 -22.74 27.09 -1.88
CA TYR A 20 -23.52 26.86 -3.08
C TYR A 20 -24.58 25.76 -2.90
N TYR A 21 -24.19 24.63 -2.31
CA TYR A 21 -25.06 23.46 -2.15
C TYR A 21 -25.80 23.41 -0.80
N GLY A 22 -25.52 24.30 0.14
CA GLY A 22 -26.12 24.30 1.48
C GLY A 22 -25.75 23.07 2.32
N ARG A 23 -24.68 22.38 2.00
CA ARG A 23 -24.21 21.15 2.67
C ARG A 23 -22.70 21.17 2.84
N ARG A 24 -22.21 20.57 3.92
CA ARG A 24 -20.79 20.36 4.10
C ARG A 24 -20.23 19.37 3.06
N VAL A 25 -18.94 19.47 2.75
CA VAL A 25 -18.29 18.69 1.71
C VAL A 25 -17.72 17.39 2.27
N ILE A 26 -17.63 16.36 1.42
CA ILE A 26 -16.83 15.16 1.64
C ILE A 26 -15.60 15.28 0.75
N ILE A 27 -14.41 15.11 1.32
CA ILE A 27 -13.14 15.12 0.57
C ILE A 27 -12.65 13.69 0.45
N LEU A 28 -12.42 13.26 -0.78
CA LEU A 28 -11.80 11.99 -1.12
C LEU A 28 -10.43 12.29 -1.74
N LEU A 29 -9.36 11.87 -1.10
CA LEU A 29 -7.99 12.06 -1.55
C LEU A 29 -7.35 10.70 -1.79
N ASP A 30 -7.21 10.34 -3.05
CA ASP A 30 -6.63 9.09 -3.48
C ASP A 30 -5.13 9.24 -3.70
N GLU A 31 -4.35 8.19 -3.35
CA GLU A 31 -2.90 8.14 -3.52
C GLU A 31 -2.17 9.36 -2.94
N TYR A 32 -2.53 9.78 -1.71
CA TYR A 32 -1.97 10.97 -1.08
C TYR A 32 -0.44 10.93 -0.92
N ASP A 33 0.13 9.73 -0.91
CA ASP A 33 1.56 9.47 -0.71
C ASP A 33 2.36 9.42 -2.02
N THR A 34 1.74 9.32 -3.18
CA THR A 34 2.43 9.32 -4.48
C THR A 34 3.32 10.55 -4.66
N PRO A 35 2.84 11.80 -4.48
CA PRO A 35 3.72 12.96 -4.60
C PRO A 35 4.78 13.04 -3.50
N MET A 36 4.57 12.37 -2.38
CA MET A 36 5.58 12.26 -1.32
C MET A 36 6.71 11.30 -1.72
N GLN A 37 6.38 10.17 -2.35
CA GLN A 37 7.38 9.25 -2.90
C GLN A 37 8.25 9.97 -3.94
N GLU A 38 7.65 10.75 -4.82
CA GLU A 38 8.37 11.57 -5.81
C GLU A 38 9.30 12.58 -5.13
N ALA A 39 8.81 13.27 -4.09
CA ALA A 39 9.62 14.22 -3.34
C ALA A 39 10.83 13.57 -2.65
N TYR A 40 10.65 12.35 -2.12
CA TYR A 40 11.73 11.56 -1.52
C TYR A 40 12.76 11.12 -2.57
N VAL A 41 12.31 10.58 -3.69
CA VAL A 41 13.20 10.08 -4.76
C VAL A 41 14.01 11.22 -5.40
N HIS A 42 13.41 12.40 -5.55
CA HIS A 42 14.01 13.57 -6.19
C HIS A 42 14.67 14.57 -5.23
N GLY A 43 14.67 14.30 -3.93
CA GLY A 43 15.45 15.05 -2.94
C GLY A 43 14.86 16.39 -2.50
N TYR A 44 13.56 16.66 -2.73
CA TYR A 44 12.87 17.87 -2.24
C TYR A 44 11.86 17.56 -1.11
N TRP A 45 12.09 16.49 -0.36
CA TRP A 45 11.22 15.99 0.72
C TRP A 45 10.88 17.05 1.77
N ALA A 46 11.88 17.78 2.31
CA ALA A 46 11.69 18.72 3.40
C ALA A 46 10.76 19.89 3.03
N GLU A 47 10.93 20.44 1.83
CA GLU A 47 10.10 21.52 1.31
C GLU A 47 8.68 21.05 1.08
N PHE A 48 8.55 19.89 0.43
CA PHE A 48 7.25 19.33 0.07
C PHE A 48 6.43 18.94 1.32
N THR A 49 7.03 18.29 2.30
CA THR A 49 6.34 17.89 3.54
C THR A 49 5.88 19.09 4.36
N THR A 50 6.64 20.18 4.35
CA THR A 50 6.25 21.45 4.99
C THR A 50 4.99 22.03 4.34
N PHE A 51 4.95 22.06 3.03
CA PHE A 51 3.77 22.51 2.27
C PHE A 51 2.56 21.61 2.52
N VAL A 52 2.71 20.29 2.39
CA VAL A 52 1.62 19.32 2.57
C VAL A 52 1.06 19.34 3.99
N ARG A 53 1.92 19.50 5.00
CA ARG A 53 1.47 19.70 6.40
C ARG A 53 0.54 20.91 6.51
N SER A 54 0.91 22.04 5.91
CA SER A 54 0.10 23.24 5.91
C SER A 54 -1.22 23.05 5.18
N LEU A 55 -1.20 22.40 4.03
CA LEU A 55 -2.38 22.06 3.24
C LEU A 55 -3.34 21.14 4.02
N PHE A 56 -2.83 20.06 4.63
CA PHE A 56 -3.66 19.11 5.38
C PHE A 56 -4.21 19.72 6.67
N ASN A 57 -3.45 20.53 7.37
CA ASN A 57 -3.94 21.25 8.53
C ASN A 57 -5.09 22.20 8.18
N ALA A 58 -4.94 22.99 7.13
CA ALA A 58 -6.00 23.89 6.67
C ALA A 58 -7.24 23.13 6.19
N THR A 59 -7.04 21.97 5.56
CA THR A 59 -8.11 21.18 4.94
C THR A 59 -8.88 20.32 5.93
N PHE A 60 -8.19 19.65 6.87
CA PHE A 60 -8.78 18.58 7.68
C PHE A 60 -8.92 18.92 9.17
N LYS A 61 -8.08 19.82 9.72
CA LYS A 61 -8.08 20.09 11.16
C LYS A 61 -9.15 21.07 11.60
N THR A 62 -9.31 22.18 10.90
CA THR A 62 -10.15 23.31 11.31
C THR A 62 -11.10 23.79 10.22
N ASN A 63 -11.48 22.91 9.31
CA ASN A 63 -12.38 23.24 8.20
C ASN A 63 -13.85 23.05 8.63
N PRO A 64 -14.61 24.13 8.91
CA PRO A 64 -16.00 24.04 9.33
C PRO A 64 -16.95 23.56 8.23
N TYR A 65 -16.48 23.56 6.99
CA TYR A 65 -17.23 23.15 5.81
C TYR A 65 -17.03 21.68 5.46
N LEU A 66 -16.13 20.99 6.18
CA LEU A 66 -15.87 19.57 6.00
C LEU A 66 -16.87 18.72 6.81
N GLU A 67 -17.51 17.76 6.15
CA GLU A 67 -18.33 16.74 6.79
C GLU A 67 -17.48 15.53 7.16
N ARG A 68 -16.77 14.97 6.19
CA ARG A 68 -15.89 13.81 6.31
C ARG A 68 -14.75 13.91 5.29
N ALA A 69 -13.66 13.21 5.59
CA ALA A 69 -12.59 12.99 4.61
C ALA A 69 -12.16 11.52 4.65
N MET A 70 -11.75 11.04 3.50
CA MET A 70 -11.08 9.74 3.33
C MET A 70 -9.83 9.96 2.50
N MET A 71 -8.72 9.40 2.97
CA MET A 71 -7.45 9.42 2.26
C MET A 71 -6.99 7.99 2.05
N THR A 72 -6.51 7.67 0.85
CA THR A 72 -5.91 6.37 0.51
C THR A 72 -4.45 6.56 0.13
N GLY A 73 -3.65 5.52 0.35
CA GLY A 73 -2.24 5.49 -0.02
C GLY A 73 -1.62 4.14 0.37
N ILE A 74 -0.49 3.82 -0.23
CA ILE A 74 0.26 2.59 0.05
C ILE A 74 1.08 2.77 1.33
N THR A 75 1.67 3.94 1.54
CA THR A 75 2.52 4.20 2.68
C THR A 75 1.82 5.07 3.71
N ARG A 76 1.99 4.72 4.98
CA ARG A 76 1.62 5.61 6.05
C ARG A 76 2.75 6.58 6.32
N VAL A 77 2.59 7.83 5.91
CA VAL A 77 3.50 8.87 6.33
C VAL A 77 3.26 9.15 7.81
N SER A 78 4.28 8.97 8.64
CA SER A 78 4.18 8.96 10.10
C SER A 78 3.53 10.23 10.66
N LYS A 79 2.91 10.05 11.84
CA LYS A 79 2.32 11.14 12.62
C LYS A 79 3.28 12.33 12.83
N GLU A 80 4.59 12.07 12.91
CA GLU A 80 5.56 13.08 13.30
C GLU A 80 5.89 14.10 12.21
N SER A 81 5.67 13.77 10.93
CA SER A 81 6.00 14.71 9.85
C SER A 81 4.79 15.47 9.29
N ILE A 82 3.70 14.78 8.95
CA ILE A 82 2.59 15.39 8.18
C ILE A 82 1.28 15.34 8.94
N PHE A 83 1.02 14.27 9.68
CA PHE A 83 -0.23 14.05 10.40
C PHE A 83 -0.16 14.34 11.90
N SER A 84 0.97 14.84 12.42
CA SER A 84 1.15 15.11 13.84
C SER A 84 0.06 16.01 14.43
N ASP A 85 -0.47 16.89 13.61
CA ASP A 85 -1.46 17.88 14.00
C ASP A 85 -2.92 17.41 13.80
N LEU A 86 -3.14 16.25 13.15
CA LEU A 86 -4.47 15.69 12.90
C LEU A 86 -4.84 14.66 13.99
N ASN A 87 -5.51 15.11 15.05
CA ASN A 87 -5.82 14.28 16.22
C ASN A 87 -6.97 13.29 16.01
N ASN A 88 -7.76 13.45 14.95
CA ASN A 88 -8.99 12.69 14.66
C ASN A 88 -8.87 11.70 13.50
N LEU A 89 -7.65 11.41 13.07
CA LEU A 89 -7.41 10.40 12.05
C LEU A 89 -7.67 8.98 12.60
N ARG A 90 -8.52 8.25 11.87
CA ARG A 90 -8.63 6.81 12.02
C ARG A 90 -7.81 6.14 10.93
N VAL A 91 -6.78 5.43 11.32
CA VAL A 91 -5.91 4.72 10.38
C VAL A 91 -6.34 3.27 10.29
N VAL A 92 -6.48 2.80 9.06
CA VAL A 92 -6.78 1.42 8.71
C VAL A 92 -5.68 0.93 7.80
N THR A 93 -5.04 -0.18 8.17
CA THR A 93 -3.95 -0.81 7.42
C THR A 93 -4.39 -2.19 6.92
N THR A 94 -3.54 -2.85 6.17
CA THR A 94 -3.78 -4.22 5.68
C THR A 94 -3.97 -5.24 6.81
N THR A 95 -3.46 -4.96 8.02
CA THR A 95 -3.63 -5.83 9.19
C THR A 95 -4.84 -5.47 10.06
N SER A 96 -5.60 -4.43 9.70
CA SER A 96 -6.80 -4.01 10.42
C SER A 96 -8.01 -4.85 10.04
N ASP A 97 -8.81 -5.28 11.01
CA ASP A 97 -10.08 -5.98 10.77
C ASP A 97 -11.18 -5.04 10.23
N LEU A 98 -11.05 -3.73 10.51
CA LEU A 98 -12.02 -2.75 10.05
C LEU A 98 -11.90 -2.56 8.54
N TYR A 99 -13.01 -2.71 7.83
CA TYR A 99 -13.11 -2.63 6.35
C TYR A 99 -12.28 -3.68 5.60
N ALA A 100 -11.92 -4.78 6.24
CA ALA A 100 -11.08 -5.81 5.66
C ALA A 100 -11.71 -6.50 4.42
N ASP A 101 -13.02 -6.48 4.27
CA ASP A 101 -13.79 -6.99 3.14
C ASP A 101 -14.24 -5.89 2.14
N CYS A 102 -13.83 -4.62 2.37
CA CYS A 102 -14.22 -3.49 1.52
C CYS A 102 -13.21 -3.22 0.39
N PHE A 103 -12.01 -3.79 0.46
CA PHE A 103 -10.95 -3.60 -0.51
C PHE A 103 -10.58 -4.94 -1.14
N GLY A 104 -10.58 -4.98 -2.47
CA GLY A 104 -10.41 -6.22 -3.21
C GLY A 104 -11.72 -6.96 -3.46
N PHE A 105 -11.66 -8.04 -4.22
CA PHE A 105 -12.78 -8.96 -4.41
C PHE A 105 -12.63 -10.16 -3.48
N THR A 106 -13.71 -10.55 -2.85
CA THR A 106 -13.79 -11.81 -2.09
C THR A 106 -13.82 -13.01 -3.04
N GLU A 107 -13.41 -14.19 -2.57
CA GLU A 107 -13.51 -15.44 -3.36
C GLU A 107 -14.91 -15.69 -3.89
N LYS A 108 -15.93 -15.40 -3.08
CA LYS A 108 -17.34 -15.56 -3.47
C LYS A 108 -17.69 -14.69 -4.69
N GLU A 109 -17.25 -13.43 -4.72
CA GLU A 109 -17.50 -12.52 -5.83
C GLU A 109 -16.73 -12.93 -7.08
N VAL A 110 -15.46 -13.35 -6.93
CA VAL A 110 -14.64 -13.83 -8.03
C VAL A 110 -15.24 -15.09 -8.65
N PHE A 111 -15.65 -16.07 -7.84
CA PHE A 111 -16.21 -17.31 -8.34
C PHE A 111 -17.58 -17.09 -9.00
N ALA A 112 -18.42 -16.23 -8.45
CA ALA A 112 -19.68 -15.84 -9.10
C ALA A 112 -19.44 -15.17 -10.46
N SER A 113 -18.45 -14.26 -10.54
CA SER A 113 -18.08 -13.62 -11.81
C SER A 113 -17.55 -14.62 -12.83
N LEU A 114 -16.72 -15.59 -12.42
CA LEU A 114 -16.24 -16.64 -13.31
C LEU A 114 -17.39 -17.49 -13.86
N ASP A 115 -18.38 -17.84 -13.04
CA ASP A 115 -19.56 -18.58 -13.47
C ASP A 115 -20.39 -17.76 -14.49
N GLU A 116 -20.60 -16.46 -14.23
CA GLU A 116 -21.33 -15.55 -15.12
C GLU A 116 -20.63 -15.40 -16.50
N PHE A 117 -19.30 -15.36 -16.51
CA PHE A 117 -18.51 -15.26 -17.74
C PHE A 117 -18.29 -16.62 -18.43
N GLY A 118 -18.91 -17.70 -17.95
CA GLY A 118 -18.78 -19.05 -18.51
C GLY A 118 -17.38 -19.67 -18.31
N MET A 119 -16.70 -19.32 -17.23
CA MET A 119 -15.37 -19.78 -16.85
C MET A 119 -15.33 -20.49 -15.50
N GLY A 120 -16.45 -21.11 -15.10
CA GLY A 120 -16.55 -21.82 -13.82
C GLY A 120 -15.54 -22.96 -13.65
N ASP A 121 -15.06 -23.53 -14.76
CA ASP A 121 -13.99 -24.55 -14.77
C ASP A 121 -12.58 -23.97 -14.48
N LYS A 122 -12.43 -22.67 -14.38
CA LYS A 122 -11.16 -21.99 -14.14
C LYS A 122 -10.94 -21.54 -12.69
N LYS A 123 -11.88 -21.84 -11.77
CA LYS A 123 -11.80 -21.38 -10.37
C LYS A 123 -10.48 -21.74 -9.70
N ASP A 124 -10.04 -22.99 -9.82
CA ASP A 124 -8.80 -23.46 -9.18
C ASP A 124 -7.54 -22.74 -9.70
N VAL A 125 -7.46 -22.58 -11.02
CA VAL A 125 -6.30 -21.89 -11.62
C VAL A 125 -6.30 -20.40 -11.33
N VAL A 126 -7.48 -19.76 -11.28
CA VAL A 126 -7.61 -18.35 -10.89
C VAL A 126 -7.24 -18.16 -9.41
N LYS A 127 -7.67 -19.07 -8.53
CA LYS A 127 -7.28 -19.09 -7.14
C LYS A 127 -5.76 -19.20 -7.01
N GLN A 128 -5.14 -20.15 -7.66
CA GLN A 128 -3.69 -20.34 -7.62
C GLN A 128 -2.91 -19.09 -8.09
N TRP A 129 -3.41 -18.36 -9.09
CA TRP A 129 -2.71 -17.23 -9.68
C TRP A 129 -2.94 -15.92 -8.96
N TYR A 130 -4.14 -15.62 -8.48
CA TYR A 130 -4.54 -14.28 -8.08
C TYR A 130 -5.04 -14.17 -6.64
N ASP A 131 -5.32 -15.30 -5.97
CA ASP A 131 -5.67 -15.29 -4.57
C ASP A 131 -4.45 -15.02 -3.69
N GLY A 132 -4.69 -14.52 -2.49
CA GLY A 132 -3.66 -14.51 -1.45
C GLY A 132 -3.53 -13.21 -0.67
N PHE A 133 -4.28 -12.16 -0.99
CA PHE A 133 -4.31 -11.00 -0.12
C PHE A 133 -5.02 -11.35 1.20
N ILE A 134 -4.46 -10.86 2.30
CA ILE A 134 -5.01 -11.01 3.64
C ILE A 134 -5.17 -9.61 4.21
N PHE A 135 -6.40 -9.24 4.55
CA PHE A 135 -6.71 -7.98 5.21
C PHE A 135 -7.34 -8.26 6.56
N GLY A 136 -6.65 -7.87 7.65
CA GLY A 136 -7.05 -8.26 8.99
C GLY A 136 -7.21 -9.77 9.11
N GLY A 137 -8.35 -10.24 9.59
CA GLY A 137 -8.73 -11.66 9.66
C GLY A 137 -9.29 -12.26 8.37
N HIS A 138 -9.51 -11.45 7.33
CA HIS A 138 -10.11 -11.90 6.05
C HIS A 138 -9.04 -12.41 5.08
N ARG A 139 -9.21 -13.66 4.66
CA ARG A 139 -8.38 -14.36 3.67
C ARG A 139 -9.11 -14.46 2.34
N ASP A 140 -8.40 -14.98 1.34
CA ASP A 140 -8.94 -15.23 0.00
C ASP A 140 -9.50 -13.94 -0.66
N ILE A 141 -8.71 -12.87 -0.58
CA ILE A 141 -8.98 -11.59 -1.22
C ILE A 141 -8.15 -11.48 -2.50
N TYR A 142 -8.78 -11.00 -3.56
CA TYR A 142 -8.20 -10.89 -4.89
C TYR A 142 -8.03 -9.44 -5.33
N ASN A 143 -6.96 -9.15 -6.06
CA ASN A 143 -6.76 -7.84 -6.66
C ASN A 143 -7.78 -7.59 -7.78
N PRO A 144 -8.63 -6.53 -7.70
CA PRO A 144 -9.69 -6.27 -8.67
C PRO A 144 -9.17 -6.05 -10.10
N TRP A 145 -8.03 -5.37 -10.25
CA TRP A 145 -7.41 -5.14 -11.55
C TRP A 145 -7.04 -6.45 -12.23
N SER A 146 -6.42 -7.36 -11.50
CA SER A 146 -6.03 -8.68 -12.03
C SER A 146 -7.24 -9.49 -12.46
N ILE A 147 -8.27 -9.56 -11.63
CA ILE A 147 -9.50 -10.33 -11.93
C ILE A 147 -10.26 -9.72 -13.10
N THR A 148 -10.45 -8.41 -13.12
CA THR A 148 -11.16 -7.71 -14.19
C THR A 148 -10.48 -7.92 -15.55
N ASN A 149 -9.15 -7.82 -15.60
CA ASN A 149 -8.40 -8.06 -16.84
C ASN A 149 -8.40 -9.54 -17.24
N TYR A 150 -8.31 -10.46 -16.27
CA TYR A 150 -8.43 -11.89 -16.57
C TYR A 150 -9.80 -12.23 -17.17
N LEU A 151 -10.90 -11.74 -16.60
CA LEU A 151 -12.25 -11.94 -17.14
C LEU A 151 -12.38 -11.42 -18.57
N LYS A 152 -11.76 -10.27 -18.86
CA LYS A 152 -11.78 -9.65 -20.19
C LYS A 152 -10.92 -10.38 -21.21
N GLU A 153 -9.68 -10.73 -20.85
CA GLU A 153 -8.69 -11.28 -21.79
C GLU A 153 -8.67 -12.81 -21.83
N LYS A 154 -9.18 -13.46 -20.78
CA LYS A 154 -9.17 -14.92 -20.58
C LYS A 154 -7.78 -15.54 -20.64
N LYS A 155 -6.76 -14.77 -20.22
CA LYS A 155 -5.34 -15.18 -20.20
C LYS A 155 -4.77 -14.96 -18.82
N LEU A 156 -4.01 -15.92 -18.32
CA LEU A 156 -3.27 -15.77 -17.07
C LEU A 156 -2.04 -14.89 -17.32
N ARG A 157 -1.94 -13.75 -16.63
CA ARG A 157 -0.84 -12.80 -16.71
C ARG A 157 -0.68 -12.05 -15.38
N PRO A 158 0.50 -11.54 -15.06
CA PRO A 158 0.73 -10.70 -13.91
C PRO A 158 0.25 -9.24 -14.15
N TYR A 159 -1.04 -9.05 -14.39
CA TYR A 159 -1.64 -7.76 -14.80
C TYR A 159 -1.30 -6.59 -13.88
N TRP A 160 -1.17 -6.86 -12.59
CA TRP A 160 -0.85 -5.81 -11.62
C TRP A 160 0.59 -5.34 -11.70
N ALA A 161 1.51 -6.20 -12.13
CA ALA A 161 2.93 -5.86 -12.25
C ALA A 161 3.22 -4.72 -13.24
N ASP A 162 2.36 -4.59 -14.26
CA ASP A 162 2.55 -3.60 -15.32
C ASP A 162 2.01 -2.20 -14.94
N THR A 163 1.35 -2.06 -13.79
CA THR A 163 0.65 -0.83 -13.41
C THR A 163 1.36 0.02 -12.37
N SER A 164 2.30 -0.54 -11.60
CA SER A 164 2.95 0.19 -10.50
C SER A 164 4.33 0.70 -10.89
N SER A 165 4.65 1.95 -10.52
CA SER A 165 6.00 2.49 -10.59
C SER A 165 6.85 1.84 -9.49
N ASN A 166 7.45 0.68 -9.77
CA ASN A 166 8.24 -0.10 -8.82
C ASN A 166 9.65 0.47 -8.56
N GLY A 167 9.88 1.75 -8.92
CA GLY A 167 11.19 2.37 -8.82
C GLY A 167 11.77 2.38 -7.41
N LEU A 168 10.94 2.68 -6.41
CA LEU A 168 11.37 2.73 -5.01
C LEU A 168 11.68 1.32 -4.48
N VAL A 169 10.79 0.36 -4.67
CA VAL A 169 10.99 -1.05 -4.25
C VAL A 169 12.24 -1.61 -4.91
N GLY A 170 12.39 -1.44 -6.24
CA GLY A 170 13.55 -1.90 -6.97
C GLY A 170 14.86 -1.24 -6.52
N LYS A 171 14.84 0.05 -6.15
CA LYS A 171 16.00 0.74 -5.57
C LYS A 171 16.37 0.11 -4.22
N LEU A 172 15.41 -0.06 -3.33
CA LEU A 172 15.63 -0.60 -1.98
C LEU A 172 16.19 -2.02 -2.01
N ILE A 173 15.63 -2.91 -2.85
CA ILE A 173 16.14 -4.28 -2.99
C ILE A 173 17.57 -4.29 -3.53
N ARG A 174 17.90 -3.45 -4.51
CA ARG A 174 19.26 -3.37 -5.06
C ARG A 174 20.31 -2.94 -4.04
N THR A 175 19.94 -2.00 -3.16
CA THR A 175 20.85 -1.43 -2.16
C THR A 175 20.81 -2.15 -0.81
N ALA A 176 19.92 -3.12 -0.64
CA ALA A 176 19.75 -3.88 0.60
C ALA A 176 20.98 -4.73 0.95
N SER A 177 21.10 -5.04 2.24
CA SER A 177 22.13 -5.93 2.77
C SER A 177 22.05 -7.35 2.21
N PRO A 178 23.09 -8.16 2.33
CA PRO A 178 23.06 -9.57 1.97
C PRO A 178 21.96 -10.34 2.69
N GLU A 179 21.70 -10.05 3.96
CA GLU A 179 20.66 -10.69 4.75
C GLU A 179 19.25 -10.47 4.18
N ILE A 180 18.93 -9.24 3.81
CA ILE A 180 17.63 -8.92 3.16
C ILE A 180 17.52 -9.65 1.81
N LYS A 181 18.61 -9.75 1.06
CA LYS A 181 18.62 -10.48 -0.22
C LYS A 181 18.40 -11.97 -0.04
N GLU A 182 19.00 -12.59 0.97
CA GLU A 182 18.74 -14.00 1.33
C GLU A 182 17.26 -14.22 1.67
N TYR A 183 16.66 -13.37 2.47
CA TYR A 183 15.22 -13.44 2.77
C TYR A 183 14.36 -13.27 1.50
N MET A 184 14.74 -12.40 0.58
CA MET A 184 14.04 -12.26 -0.69
C MET A 184 14.17 -13.52 -1.57
N GLU A 185 15.31 -14.19 -1.56
CA GLU A 185 15.50 -15.48 -2.25
C GLU A 185 14.64 -16.58 -1.63
N ASP A 186 14.57 -16.65 -0.30
CA ASP A 186 13.69 -17.60 0.41
C ASP A 186 12.22 -17.38 0.05
N LEU A 187 11.77 -16.13 0.03
CA LEU A 187 10.41 -15.77 -0.39
C LEU A 187 10.12 -16.18 -1.84
N LEU A 188 11.06 -15.94 -2.76
CA LEU A 188 10.93 -16.34 -4.17
C LEU A 188 10.91 -17.87 -4.35
N ASN A 189 11.57 -18.60 -3.47
CA ASN A 189 11.53 -20.06 -3.40
C ASN A 189 10.27 -20.60 -2.69
N GLY A 190 9.32 -19.72 -2.33
CA GLY A 190 8.06 -20.09 -1.69
C GLY A 190 8.16 -20.34 -0.18
N GLN A 191 9.28 -19.98 0.45
CA GLN A 191 9.45 -20.08 1.89
C GLN A 191 8.81 -18.86 2.59
N ALA A 192 8.48 -19.01 3.87
CA ALA A 192 8.07 -17.90 4.72
C ALA A 192 9.30 -17.33 5.42
N VAL A 193 9.34 -16.01 5.59
CA VAL A 193 10.33 -15.33 6.42
C VAL A 193 9.65 -14.68 7.62
N THR A 194 10.31 -14.72 8.77
CA THR A 194 9.78 -14.11 9.99
C THR A 194 10.62 -12.89 10.35
N VAL A 195 10.02 -11.72 10.27
CA VAL A 195 10.70 -10.42 10.44
C VAL A 195 9.96 -9.52 11.41
N ASN A 196 10.71 -8.63 12.07
CA ASN A 196 10.16 -7.58 12.91
C ASN A 196 10.30 -6.24 12.21
N PHE A 197 9.20 -5.53 12.04
CA PHE A 197 9.20 -4.17 11.50
C PHE A 197 8.02 -3.38 12.06
N ASP A 198 8.03 -2.07 11.85
CA ASP A 198 6.92 -1.18 12.17
C ASP A 198 6.09 -0.96 10.89
N GLU A 199 4.79 -1.25 10.95
CA GLU A 199 3.88 -0.96 9.83
C GLU A 199 3.73 0.54 9.55
N GLN A 200 4.07 1.36 10.54
CA GLN A 200 3.99 2.82 10.46
C GLN A 200 5.30 3.40 9.90
N MET A 201 5.68 2.95 8.72
CA MET A 201 6.90 3.38 8.08
C MET A 201 6.91 4.88 7.77
N VAL A 202 8.06 5.51 8.00
CA VAL A 202 8.40 6.86 7.56
C VAL A 202 9.39 6.74 6.40
N PHE A 203 9.20 7.52 5.33
CA PHE A 203 10.15 7.52 4.20
C PHE A 203 11.60 7.75 4.62
N GLU A 204 11.82 8.64 5.60
CA GLU A 204 13.16 8.88 6.16
C GLU A 204 13.80 7.63 6.77
N GLN A 205 13.01 6.68 7.27
CA GLN A 205 13.54 5.43 7.82
C GLN A 205 14.12 4.51 6.76
N LEU A 206 13.72 4.65 5.50
CA LEU A 206 14.28 3.88 4.40
C LEU A 206 15.78 4.09 4.20
N ASP A 207 16.32 5.23 4.66
CA ASP A 207 17.75 5.57 4.52
C ASP A 207 18.63 4.89 5.58
N TYR A 208 18.06 4.51 6.75
CA TYR A 208 18.82 3.97 7.88
C TYR A 208 18.24 2.72 8.54
N ASN A 209 17.03 2.31 8.18
CA ASN A 209 16.37 1.11 8.69
C ASN A 209 15.99 0.18 7.54
N GLU A 210 16.84 -0.79 7.25
CA GLU A 210 16.61 -1.76 6.18
C GLU A 210 15.30 -2.57 6.36
N ASN A 211 14.84 -2.79 7.59
CA ASN A 211 13.60 -3.49 7.86
C ASN A 211 12.35 -2.72 7.41
N ALA A 212 12.47 -1.42 7.11
CA ALA A 212 11.38 -0.64 6.54
C ALA A 212 10.94 -1.15 5.15
N ILE A 213 11.80 -1.90 4.44
CA ILE A 213 11.44 -2.54 3.16
C ILE A 213 10.26 -3.52 3.32
N TRP A 214 10.20 -4.24 4.45
CA TRP A 214 9.12 -5.20 4.71
C TRP A 214 7.77 -4.54 4.85
N SER A 215 7.72 -3.38 5.53
CA SER A 215 6.52 -2.57 5.65
C SER A 215 6.02 -2.10 4.28
N LEU A 216 6.94 -1.62 3.42
CA LEU A 216 6.60 -1.18 2.07
C LEU A 216 6.09 -2.35 1.20
N LEU A 217 6.76 -3.51 1.23
CA LEU A 217 6.37 -4.68 0.46
C LEU A 217 5.03 -5.27 0.91
N LEU A 218 4.73 -5.22 2.22
CA LEU A 218 3.43 -5.63 2.76
C LEU A 218 2.33 -4.64 2.34
N ALA A 219 2.53 -3.35 2.55
CA ALA A 219 1.55 -2.32 2.25
C ALA A 219 1.25 -2.22 0.75
N SER A 220 2.24 -2.43 -0.11
CA SER A 220 2.08 -2.46 -1.56
C SER A 220 1.56 -3.79 -2.12
N GLY A 221 1.30 -4.79 -1.26
CA GLY A 221 0.71 -6.07 -1.67
C GLY A 221 1.65 -7.06 -2.34
N TYR A 222 2.96 -6.83 -2.34
CA TYR A 222 3.95 -7.82 -2.78
C TYR A 222 4.02 -9.01 -1.83
N LEU A 223 3.89 -8.72 -0.53
CA LEU A 223 3.89 -9.71 0.52
C LEU A 223 2.54 -9.72 1.23
N LYS A 224 2.23 -10.86 1.85
CA LYS A 224 1.14 -11.04 2.81
C LYS A 224 1.72 -11.44 4.16
N ALA A 225 1.07 -11.04 5.23
CA ALA A 225 1.32 -11.52 6.58
C ALA A 225 0.40 -12.71 6.87
N GLU A 226 0.96 -13.92 6.96
CA GLU A 226 0.17 -15.11 7.30
C GLU A 226 -0.16 -15.17 8.78
N GLU A 227 0.80 -14.74 9.62
CA GLU A 227 0.67 -14.70 11.06
C GLU A 227 1.40 -13.47 11.62
N VAL A 228 0.88 -12.94 12.72
CA VAL A 228 1.50 -11.87 13.50
C VAL A 228 1.61 -12.33 14.95
N GLU A 229 2.83 -12.44 15.44
CA GLU A 229 3.12 -12.79 16.83
C GLU A 229 3.66 -11.58 17.59
N TYR A 230 3.21 -11.40 18.81
CA TYR A 230 3.76 -10.37 19.70
C TYR A 230 4.77 -10.99 20.66
N ARG A 231 6.04 -10.60 20.57
CA ARG A 231 7.15 -11.18 21.33
C ARG A 231 7.74 -10.19 22.34
N GLY A 232 8.22 -10.75 23.45
CA GLY A 232 8.88 -10.03 24.52
C GLY A 232 7.93 -9.18 25.38
N ILE A 233 8.51 -8.54 26.43
CA ILE A 233 7.75 -7.69 27.38
C ILE A 233 7.16 -6.45 26.69
N THR A 234 7.81 -5.97 25.64
CA THR A 234 7.38 -4.81 24.88
C THR A 234 6.37 -5.13 23.78
N LEU A 235 5.94 -6.41 23.68
CA LEU A 235 4.97 -6.88 22.68
C LEU A 235 5.32 -6.42 21.26
N LYS A 236 6.58 -6.59 20.85
CA LYS A 236 6.99 -6.25 19.48
C LYS A 236 6.33 -7.21 18.48
N PRO A 237 5.70 -6.70 17.41
CA PRO A 237 5.11 -7.55 16.39
C PRO A 237 6.19 -8.22 15.54
N TRP A 238 6.01 -9.51 15.30
CA TRP A 238 6.79 -10.31 14.36
C TRP A 238 5.84 -10.86 13.31
N TYR A 239 6.18 -10.65 12.06
CA TYR A 239 5.33 -11.01 10.92
C TYR A 239 5.92 -12.21 10.20
N GLN A 240 5.12 -13.24 9.99
CA GLN A 240 5.45 -14.31 9.07
C GLN A 240 4.98 -13.90 7.67
N LEU A 241 5.92 -13.56 6.82
CA LEU A 241 5.67 -13.03 5.48
C LEU A 241 5.84 -14.09 4.41
N ARG A 242 4.99 -14.03 3.37
CA ARG A 242 5.14 -14.77 2.09
C ARG A 242 4.83 -13.87 0.92
N ILE A 243 5.25 -14.27 -0.28
CA ILE A 243 4.77 -13.67 -1.53
C ILE A 243 3.25 -13.88 -1.61
N THR A 244 2.54 -12.82 -2.01
CA THR A 244 1.08 -12.80 -1.98
C THR A 244 0.48 -13.90 -2.85
N ASN A 245 0.93 -14.04 -4.11
CA ASN A 245 0.44 -15.05 -5.05
C ASN A 245 1.40 -15.25 -6.23
N LEU A 246 1.07 -16.17 -7.15
CA LEU A 246 1.89 -16.43 -8.32
C LEU A 246 2.01 -15.23 -9.25
N ALA A 247 0.95 -14.46 -9.48
CA ALA A 247 1.02 -13.28 -10.34
C ALA A 247 2.06 -12.28 -9.81
N VAL A 248 2.15 -12.10 -8.49
CA VAL A 248 3.17 -11.27 -7.84
C VAL A 248 4.57 -11.86 -8.02
N SER A 249 4.75 -13.17 -7.91
CA SER A 249 6.07 -13.80 -8.08
C SER A 249 6.66 -13.62 -9.49
N TYR A 250 5.81 -13.42 -10.50
CA TYR A 250 6.23 -13.12 -11.88
C TYR A 250 6.46 -11.63 -12.15
N THR A 251 6.38 -10.78 -11.12
CA THR A 251 6.65 -9.33 -11.23
C THR A 251 8.14 -9.02 -11.22
N HIS A 252 8.49 -7.76 -11.09
CA HIS A 252 9.87 -7.25 -10.99
C HIS A 252 10.71 -7.82 -9.83
N LEU A 253 10.12 -8.59 -8.90
CA LEU A 253 10.89 -9.34 -7.91
C LEU A 253 11.76 -10.42 -8.56
N THR A 254 11.38 -10.92 -9.75
CA THR A 254 12.13 -11.92 -10.53
C THR A 254 13.12 -11.31 -11.51
N LEU A 255 13.32 -9.98 -11.54
CA LEU A 255 14.25 -9.36 -12.49
C LEU A 255 15.70 -9.83 -12.27
N PRO A 256 16.50 -9.93 -13.36
CA PRO A 256 17.88 -10.47 -13.37
C PRO A 256 18.85 -9.76 -12.42
N THR A 257 18.44 -8.70 -11.78
CA THR A 257 19.23 -7.89 -10.84
C THR A 257 19.36 -8.51 -9.45
N ILE A 258 18.44 -9.40 -9.04
CA ILE A 258 18.54 -10.11 -7.76
C ILE A 258 19.48 -11.31 -7.91
N LEU A 259 19.43 -12.00 -9.05
CA LEU A 259 20.22 -13.21 -9.35
C LEU A 259 21.66 -12.95 -9.78
N ARG A 260 22.15 -11.71 -9.87
CA ARG A 260 23.53 -11.38 -10.25
C ARG A 260 24.44 -10.96 -9.10
N VAL A 261 24.17 -11.36 -7.87
CA VAL A 261 25.20 -11.43 -6.84
C VAL A 261 25.69 -12.87 -6.78
N SER A 262 26.29 -13.31 -7.88
CA SER A 262 27.11 -14.52 -7.90
C SER A 262 28.35 -14.26 -7.05
N ILE A 263 28.54 -15.02 -6.01
CA ILE A 263 29.73 -15.83 -5.74
C ILE A 263 30.96 -15.32 -6.52
N SER A 264 31.77 -14.55 -5.86
CA SER A 264 33.22 -14.48 -6.08
C SER A 264 33.93 -14.31 -4.76
#